data_8c29ff3a8306e09b9436eb70aee07796
#
_entry.id   8c29ff3a8306e09b9436eb70aee07796
#
_cell.length_a   1.000
_cell.length_b   1.000
_cell.length_c   1.000
_cell.angle_alpha   90.00
_cell.angle_beta   90.00
_cell.angle_gamma   90.00
#
_symmetry.space_group_name_H-M   'P 1'
#
loop_
_entity.id
_entity.type
_entity.pdbx_description
1 polymer ?
#
loop_
_entity_poly.entity_id
_entity_poly.type
_entity_poly.pdbx_seq_one_letter_code
_entity_poly.pdbx_strand_id
1 'polypeptide(L)'
;KQAENIIKQSYLEAKEFKQNIIGTEHLLLTILRYEDSVACQVLNKYGVLYDSAREEYELMLQDKQPPRAEFPNSGNEEEENFGAAQRKSADPKSKTPVLDNFGRDLTKMAELGRLDPIVGREKEIERVSQILSRRKKNNPILIGEPGVGKSAIAEGLALRIVQRKVSRILFNKRIVSLDLASLVAGTKYRGQFEERMKAVMQEIEKNPDIILFIDE
;
A
#
# COMPACT_ATOMS: atom_id res chain seq x y z
N LYS A 1 11.80 -4.31 -33.21
CA LYS A 1 11.45 -3.02 -33.83
C LYS A 1 10.14 -2.42 -33.26
N GLN A 2 9.01 -3.17 -33.24
CA GLN A 2 7.74 -2.65 -32.67
C GLN A 2 7.83 -2.38 -31.17
N ALA A 3 8.37 -3.30 -30.38
CA ALA A 3 8.54 -3.13 -28.94
C ALA A 3 9.48 -1.96 -28.57
N GLU A 4 10.53 -1.74 -29.33
CA GLU A 4 11.44 -0.58 -29.14
C GLU A 4 10.72 0.74 -29.41
N ASN A 5 9.84 0.78 -30.42
CA ASN A 5 9.05 1.95 -30.72
C ASN A 5 8.02 2.25 -29.64
N ILE A 6 7.37 1.21 -29.08
CA ILE A 6 6.45 1.34 -27.97
C ILE A 6 7.14 1.95 -26.75
N ILE A 7 8.34 1.46 -26.39
CA ILE A 7 9.10 2.01 -25.26
C ILE A 7 9.52 3.47 -25.49
N LYS A 8 9.93 3.82 -26.70
CA LYS A 8 10.24 5.22 -27.05
C LYS A 8 9.03 6.12 -27.00
N GLN A 9 7.89 5.65 -27.46
CA GLN A 9 6.65 6.42 -27.46
C GLN A 9 6.04 6.54 -26.06
N SER A 10 6.21 5.56 -25.16
CA SER A 10 5.74 5.69 -23.79
C SER A 10 6.47 6.80 -23.02
N TYR A 11 7.69 7.15 -23.43
CA TYR A 11 8.37 8.34 -22.92
C TYR A 11 7.69 9.65 -23.37
N LEU A 12 7.20 9.70 -24.60
CA LEU A 12 6.48 10.87 -25.12
C LEU A 12 5.12 11.00 -24.45
N GLU A 13 4.40 9.90 -24.27
CA GLU A 13 3.13 9.88 -23.50
C GLU A 13 3.34 10.38 -22.05
N ALA A 14 4.36 9.90 -21.36
CA ALA A 14 4.69 10.38 -20.01
C ALA A 14 4.95 11.90 -19.99
N LYS A 15 5.60 12.42 -21.02
CA LYS A 15 5.91 13.84 -21.15
C LYS A 15 4.66 14.69 -21.44
N GLU A 16 3.69 14.18 -22.20
CA GLU A 16 2.38 14.82 -22.42
C GLU A 16 1.64 15.01 -21.10
N PHE A 17 1.71 14.02 -20.20
CA PHE A 17 1.13 14.10 -18.85
C PHE A 17 2.01 14.81 -17.81
N LYS A 18 3.12 15.46 -18.24
CA LYS A 18 4.09 16.17 -17.39
C LYS A 18 4.70 15.28 -16.30
N GLN A 19 4.84 14.00 -16.60
CA GLN A 19 5.49 13.04 -15.67
C GLN A 19 6.93 12.77 -16.10
N ASN A 20 7.81 12.68 -15.10
CA ASN A 20 9.25 12.41 -15.32
C ASN A 20 9.58 10.91 -15.28
N ILE A 21 8.63 10.07 -14.90
CA ILE A 21 8.80 8.62 -14.77
C ILE A 21 7.79 7.94 -15.69
N ILE A 22 8.28 6.97 -16.47
CA ILE A 22 7.42 6.14 -17.32
C ILE A 22 6.80 5.06 -16.45
N GLY A 23 5.48 5.11 -16.25
CA GLY A 23 4.71 4.08 -15.56
C GLY A 23 4.08 3.08 -16.52
N THR A 24 3.42 2.06 -15.96
CA THR A 24 2.68 1.04 -16.71
C THR A 24 1.50 1.60 -17.47
N GLU A 25 0.89 2.67 -16.96
CA GLU A 25 -0.18 3.45 -17.59
C GLU A 25 0.25 4.06 -18.92
N HIS A 26 1.46 4.63 -19.01
CA HIS A 26 2.00 5.19 -20.24
C HIS A 26 2.31 4.11 -21.28
N LEU A 27 2.75 2.91 -20.82
CA LEU A 27 2.92 1.75 -21.69
C LEU A 27 1.58 1.27 -22.25
N LEU A 28 0.54 1.20 -21.41
CA LEU A 28 -0.80 0.79 -21.83
C LEU A 28 -1.37 1.76 -22.87
N LEU A 29 -1.31 3.07 -22.62
CA LEU A 29 -1.76 4.10 -23.56
C LEU A 29 -1.01 4.01 -24.89
N THR A 30 0.30 3.80 -24.84
CA THR A 30 1.12 3.63 -26.06
C THR A 30 0.73 2.38 -26.84
N ILE A 31 0.44 1.25 -26.17
CA ILE A 31 -0.02 0.02 -26.82
C ILE A 31 -1.37 0.25 -27.51
N LEU A 32 -2.28 0.94 -26.84
CA LEU A 32 -3.62 1.27 -27.41
C LEU A 32 -3.54 2.22 -28.60
N ARG A 33 -2.55 3.10 -28.64
CA ARG A 33 -2.29 4.01 -29.78
C ARG A 33 -1.76 3.28 -31.03
N TYR A 34 -1.16 2.09 -30.83
CA TYR A 34 -0.67 1.26 -31.94
C TYR A 34 -1.75 0.28 -32.40
N GLU A 35 -2.67 0.75 -33.27
CA GLU A 35 -3.82 -0.02 -33.80
C GLU A 35 -3.42 -1.32 -34.49
N ASP A 36 -2.26 -1.35 -35.16
CA ASP A 36 -1.74 -2.51 -35.87
C ASP A 36 -1.18 -3.60 -34.93
N SER A 37 -1.07 -3.33 -33.64
CA SER A 37 -0.55 -4.33 -32.69
C SER A 37 -1.62 -5.36 -32.31
N VAL A 38 -1.22 -6.63 -32.24
CA VAL A 38 -2.11 -7.71 -31.78
C VAL A 38 -2.65 -7.41 -30.38
N ALA A 39 -1.84 -6.77 -29.53
CA ALA A 39 -2.23 -6.40 -28.19
C ALA A 39 -3.36 -5.35 -28.19
N CYS A 40 -3.29 -4.32 -29.05
CA CYS A 40 -4.34 -3.36 -29.22
C CYS A 40 -5.64 -3.99 -29.72
N GLN A 41 -5.55 -4.86 -30.73
CA GLN A 41 -6.72 -5.56 -31.27
C GLN A 41 -7.41 -6.44 -30.23
N VAL A 42 -6.65 -7.07 -29.35
CA VAL A 42 -7.20 -7.87 -28.23
C VAL A 42 -7.89 -6.96 -27.22
N LEU A 43 -7.24 -5.87 -26.79
CA LEU A 43 -7.79 -4.92 -25.82
C LEU A 43 -9.07 -4.26 -26.35
N ASN A 44 -9.11 -3.89 -27.62
CA ASN A 44 -10.30 -3.31 -28.25
C ASN A 44 -11.49 -4.30 -28.27
N LYS A 45 -11.25 -5.62 -28.42
CA LYS A 45 -12.31 -6.63 -28.30
C LYS A 45 -12.95 -6.69 -26.91
N TYR A 46 -12.20 -6.32 -25.87
CA TYR A 46 -12.70 -6.22 -24.50
C TYR A 46 -13.22 -4.80 -24.17
N GLY A 47 -13.34 -3.92 -25.16
CA GLY A 47 -13.88 -2.57 -24.96
C GLY A 47 -12.91 -1.57 -24.35
N VAL A 48 -11.62 -1.91 -24.25
CA VAL A 48 -10.58 -0.99 -23.76
C VAL A 48 -10.08 -0.16 -24.92
N LEU A 49 -10.58 1.08 -25.04
CA LEU A 49 -10.21 2.04 -26.08
C LEU A 49 -9.22 3.07 -25.56
N TYR A 50 -8.41 3.64 -26.45
CA TYR A 50 -7.39 4.65 -26.09
C TYR A 50 -8.01 5.87 -25.39
N ASP A 51 -9.08 6.43 -25.93
CA ASP A 51 -9.72 7.64 -25.40
C ASP A 51 -10.29 7.40 -23.99
N SER A 52 -10.98 6.27 -23.79
CA SER A 52 -11.52 5.90 -22.48
C SER A 52 -10.42 5.69 -21.43
N ALA A 53 -9.35 4.99 -21.81
CA ALA A 53 -8.22 4.76 -20.91
C ALA A 53 -7.47 6.06 -20.57
N ARG A 54 -7.38 6.99 -21.52
CA ARG A 54 -6.79 8.31 -21.33
C ARG A 54 -7.62 9.18 -20.39
N GLU A 55 -8.94 9.26 -20.59
CA GLU A 55 -9.85 10.00 -19.72
C GLU A 55 -9.79 9.49 -18.28
N GLU A 56 -9.82 8.18 -18.09
CA GLU A 56 -9.73 7.57 -16.76
C GLU A 56 -8.39 7.88 -16.09
N TYR A 57 -7.30 7.87 -16.85
CA TYR A 57 -5.98 8.25 -16.35
C TYR A 57 -5.90 9.74 -15.98
N GLU A 58 -6.47 10.65 -16.79
CA GLU A 58 -6.55 12.08 -16.48
C GLU A 58 -7.37 12.35 -15.21
N LEU A 59 -8.48 11.64 -15.00
CA LEU A 59 -9.27 11.71 -13.77
C LEU A 59 -8.46 11.25 -12.56
N MET A 60 -7.70 10.15 -12.68
CA MET A 60 -6.82 9.68 -11.61
C MET A 60 -5.69 10.66 -11.27
N LEU A 61 -5.23 11.44 -12.24
CA LEU A 61 -4.24 12.49 -12.01
C LEU A 61 -4.82 13.72 -11.31
N GLN A 62 -6.09 14.08 -11.60
CA GLN A 62 -6.78 15.18 -10.93
C GLN A 62 -7.07 14.87 -9.46
N ASP A 63 -7.41 13.63 -9.13
CA ASP A 63 -7.61 13.19 -7.75
C ASP A 63 -6.31 13.18 -6.91
N LYS A 64 -5.15 13.19 -7.57
CA LYS A 64 -3.84 13.23 -6.92
C LYS A 64 -3.29 14.65 -6.67
N GLN A 65 -3.99 15.72 -7.09
CA GLN A 65 -3.59 17.08 -6.73
C GLN A 65 -4.24 17.50 -5.40
N PRO A 66 -3.45 17.74 -4.34
CA PRO A 66 -3.98 18.37 -3.13
C PRO A 66 -4.40 19.81 -3.45
N PRO A 67 -5.46 20.35 -2.81
CA PRO A 67 -5.88 21.73 -3.00
C PRO A 67 -4.72 22.66 -2.67
N ARG A 68 -4.40 23.53 -3.60
CA ARG A 68 -3.35 24.54 -3.51
C ARG A 68 -3.74 25.54 -2.41
N ALA A 69 -3.23 25.33 -1.20
CA ALA A 69 -3.26 26.36 -0.16
C ALA A 69 -2.17 27.38 -0.49
N GLU A 70 -2.58 28.60 -0.81
CA GLU A 70 -1.69 29.76 -0.90
C GLU A 70 -1.14 30.08 0.48
N PHE A 71 0.18 29.96 0.65
CA PHE A 71 0.89 30.53 1.78
C PHE A 71 1.85 31.61 1.28
N PRO A 72 1.91 32.78 1.93
CA PRO A 72 2.78 33.87 1.50
C PRO A 72 4.26 33.56 1.78
N ASN A 73 5.03 33.97 0.81
CA ASN A 73 6.46 33.90 0.67
C ASN A 73 7.23 34.51 1.86
N SER A 74 8.21 33.77 2.41
CA SER A 74 9.37 34.38 3.06
C SER A 74 10.57 33.41 3.11
N GLY A 75 11.56 33.72 2.30
CA GLY A 75 13.00 33.67 2.57
C GLY A 75 13.72 32.33 2.71
N ASN A 76 14.52 32.02 1.66
CA ASN A 76 15.86 31.40 1.68
C ASN A 76 16.13 30.13 2.51
N GLU A 77 16.44 29.01 1.85
CA GLU A 77 17.79 28.44 1.74
C GLU A 77 17.74 27.09 1.01
N GLU A 78 18.72 26.90 0.14
CA GLU A 78 18.94 25.73 -0.71
C GLU A 78 19.34 24.51 0.14
N GLU A 79 18.61 23.39 0.03
CA GLU A 79 19.17 22.06 0.27
C GLU A 79 18.52 21.05 -0.68
N GLU A 80 19.39 20.40 -1.44
CA GLU A 80 19.13 19.37 -2.43
C GLU A 80 18.34 18.19 -1.81
N ASN A 81 17.14 17.94 -2.33
CA ASN A 81 16.28 16.86 -1.87
C ASN A 81 16.30 15.69 -2.87
N PHE A 82 17.29 14.82 -2.75
CA PHE A 82 17.28 13.50 -3.37
C PHE A 82 16.57 12.50 -2.43
N GLY A 83 15.44 11.95 -2.87
CA GLY A 83 14.86 10.75 -2.26
C GLY A 83 13.53 10.93 -1.52
N ALA A 84 12.49 11.37 -2.22
CA ALA A 84 11.13 11.25 -1.72
C ALA A 84 10.57 9.86 -2.04
N ALA A 85 10.83 8.88 -1.17
CA ALA A 85 9.97 7.71 -1.07
C ALA A 85 8.54 8.20 -0.75
N GLN A 86 7.56 7.77 -1.54
CA GLN A 86 6.14 8.13 -1.45
C GLN A 86 5.64 8.10 -0.01
N ARG A 87 5.54 9.26 0.63
CA ARG A 87 4.78 9.41 1.87
C ARG A 87 3.31 9.27 1.50
N LYS A 88 2.71 8.12 1.81
CA LYS A 88 1.26 7.96 1.80
C LYS A 88 0.73 9.03 2.75
N SER A 89 -0.09 9.95 2.23
CA SER A 89 -0.76 10.96 3.04
C SER A 89 -1.59 10.24 4.10
N ALA A 90 -1.20 10.37 5.36
CA ALA A 90 -2.00 9.91 6.48
C ALA A 90 -3.33 10.67 6.45
N ASP A 91 -4.44 9.95 6.56
CA ASP A 91 -5.77 10.52 6.68
C ASP A 91 -5.76 11.50 7.89
N PRO A 92 -6.08 12.79 7.74
CA PRO A 92 -5.96 13.78 8.83
C PRO A 92 -6.88 13.49 10.02
N LYS A 93 -7.73 12.46 9.94
CA LYS A 93 -8.62 11.97 11.01
C LYS A 93 -8.18 10.64 11.63
N SER A 94 -7.04 10.09 11.22
CA SER A 94 -6.57 8.82 11.76
C SER A 94 -6.11 8.97 13.22
N LYS A 95 -6.52 8.01 14.07
CA LYS A 95 -6.06 7.93 15.47
C LYS A 95 -4.59 7.48 15.57
N THR A 96 -4.00 7.01 14.48
CA THR A 96 -2.67 6.41 14.43
C THR A 96 -1.86 6.88 13.21
N PRO A 97 -1.54 8.18 13.12
CA PRO A 97 -0.88 8.74 11.93
C PRO A 97 0.53 8.18 11.71
N VAL A 98 1.29 7.90 12.77
CA VAL A 98 2.64 7.34 12.64
C VAL A 98 2.59 5.92 12.12
N LEU A 99 1.70 5.10 12.68
CA LEU A 99 1.54 3.71 12.25
C LEU A 99 1.03 3.61 10.80
N ASP A 100 0.14 4.52 10.39
CA ASP A 100 -0.39 4.55 9.02
C ASP A 100 0.67 4.98 7.98
N ASN A 101 1.71 5.73 8.40
CA ASN A 101 2.84 6.09 7.54
C ASN A 101 3.79 4.92 7.26
N PHE A 102 3.98 4.01 8.23
CA PHE A 102 4.95 2.92 8.16
C PHE A 102 4.30 1.53 8.07
N GLY A 103 2.97 1.46 8.12
CA GLY A 103 2.22 0.22 8.11
C GLY A 103 1.17 0.16 7.00
N ARG A 104 0.68 -1.07 6.75
CA ARG A 104 -0.47 -1.34 5.88
C ARG A 104 -1.62 -1.85 6.74
N ASP A 105 -2.75 -1.18 6.71
CA ASP A 105 -3.95 -1.61 7.40
C ASP A 105 -4.63 -2.76 6.66
N LEU A 106 -4.42 -3.98 7.13
CA LEU A 106 -4.99 -5.19 6.52
C LEU A 106 -6.51 -5.27 6.75
N THR A 107 -7.01 -4.79 7.88
CA THR A 107 -8.44 -4.80 8.15
C THR A 107 -9.19 -3.85 7.21
N LYS A 108 -8.67 -2.64 7.02
CA LYS A 108 -9.23 -1.68 6.05
C LYS A 108 -9.16 -2.20 4.61
N MET A 109 -8.08 -2.89 4.25
CA MET A 109 -7.97 -3.54 2.94
C MET A 109 -8.97 -4.68 2.76
N ALA A 110 -9.23 -5.45 3.82
CA ALA A 110 -10.26 -6.50 3.82
C ALA A 110 -11.67 -5.92 3.65
N GLU A 111 -12.00 -4.82 4.33
CA GLU A 111 -13.27 -4.10 4.19
C GLU A 111 -13.49 -3.59 2.78
N LEU A 112 -12.43 -3.10 2.13
CA LEU A 112 -12.47 -2.60 0.75
C LEU A 112 -12.42 -3.74 -0.31
N GLY A 113 -12.37 -5.01 0.10
CA GLY A 113 -12.27 -6.14 -0.81
C GLY A 113 -10.97 -6.21 -1.60
N ARG A 114 -9.88 -5.62 -1.08
CA ARG A 114 -8.57 -5.55 -1.74
C ARG A 114 -7.61 -6.68 -1.35
N LEU A 115 -8.07 -7.61 -0.52
CA LEU A 115 -7.30 -8.80 -0.14
C LEU A 115 -7.79 -10.00 -0.91
N ASP A 116 -6.86 -10.82 -1.36
CA ASP A 116 -7.18 -12.08 -2.03
C ASP A 116 -7.76 -13.12 -1.05
N PRO A 117 -8.66 -14.00 -1.52
CA PRO A 117 -9.16 -15.10 -0.70
C PRO A 117 -8.04 -16.08 -0.39
N ILE A 118 -7.94 -16.48 0.88
CA ILE A 118 -6.90 -17.40 1.34
C ILE A 118 -7.47 -18.81 1.44
N VAL A 119 -6.80 -19.75 0.80
CA VAL A 119 -7.21 -21.15 0.73
C VAL A 119 -6.19 -22.04 1.45
N GLY A 120 -6.69 -23.01 2.21
CA GLY A 120 -5.85 -24.06 2.80
C GLY A 120 -5.11 -23.69 4.06
N ARG A 121 -5.41 -22.53 4.69
CA ARG A 121 -4.77 -22.05 5.94
C ARG A 121 -5.75 -21.86 7.10
N GLU A 122 -6.90 -22.52 7.04
CA GLU A 122 -7.98 -22.35 8.03
C GLU A 122 -7.54 -22.72 9.45
N LYS A 123 -6.75 -23.79 9.59
CA LYS A 123 -6.28 -24.29 10.87
C LYS A 123 -5.27 -23.35 11.54
N GLU A 124 -4.34 -22.82 10.74
CA GLU A 124 -3.34 -21.87 11.22
C GLU A 124 -3.98 -20.54 11.62
N ILE A 125 -4.90 -20.02 10.81
CA ILE A 125 -5.63 -18.77 11.11
C ILE A 125 -6.48 -18.96 12.38
N GLU A 126 -7.17 -20.08 12.51
CA GLU A 126 -7.93 -20.40 13.71
C GLU A 126 -7.03 -20.47 14.95
N ARG A 127 -5.86 -21.13 14.83
CA ARG A 127 -4.90 -21.22 15.92
C ARG A 127 -4.36 -19.87 16.35
N VAL A 128 -4.02 -19.00 15.39
CA VAL A 128 -3.58 -17.61 15.65
C VAL A 128 -4.70 -16.83 16.37
N SER A 129 -5.93 -16.92 15.89
CA SER A 129 -7.11 -16.30 16.52
C SER A 129 -7.30 -16.74 17.96
N GLN A 130 -7.16 -18.05 18.24
CA GLN A 130 -7.24 -18.60 19.60
C GLN A 130 -6.15 -18.04 20.51
N ILE A 131 -4.91 -17.92 20.02
CA ILE A 131 -3.78 -17.40 20.81
C ILE A 131 -3.99 -15.91 21.10
N LEU A 132 -4.37 -15.10 20.10
CA LEU A 132 -4.65 -13.67 20.26
C LEU A 132 -5.82 -13.40 21.23
N SER A 133 -6.75 -14.35 21.37
CA SER A 133 -7.89 -14.24 22.30
C SER A 133 -7.53 -14.54 23.76
N ARG A 134 -6.30 -14.94 24.07
CA ARG A 134 -5.86 -15.23 25.43
C ARG A 134 -5.64 -13.96 26.24
N ARG A 135 -5.82 -14.05 27.55
CA ARG A 135 -5.55 -12.94 28.48
C ARG A 135 -4.06 -12.67 28.69
N LYS A 136 -3.22 -13.70 28.55
CA LYS A 136 -1.75 -13.66 28.70
C LYS A 136 -1.11 -14.52 27.62
N LYS A 137 0.14 -14.23 27.26
CA LYS A 137 0.89 -14.95 26.21
C LYS A 137 0.13 -15.03 24.90
N ASN A 138 -0.40 -13.88 24.47
CA ASN A 138 -1.26 -13.72 23.30
C ASN A 138 -0.51 -13.27 22.04
N ASN A 139 0.82 -13.34 22.03
CA ASN A 139 1.65 -12.97 20.89
C ASN A 139 2.08 -14.25 20.14
N PRO A 140 1.42 -14.64 19.04
CA PRO A 140 1.82 -15.79 18.24
C PRO A 140 3.05 -15.45 17.39
N ILE A 141 3.90 -16.45 17.16
CA ILE A 141 5.00 -16.36 16.20
C ILE A 141 4.72 -17.36 15.08
N LEU A 142 4.80 -16.91 13.83
CA LEU A 142 4.66 -17.74 12.64
C LEU A 142 6.04 -18.16 12.17
N ILE A 143 6.32 -19.45 12.20
CA ILE A 143 7.61 -20.03 11.81
C ILE A 143 7.41 -20.81 10.50
N GLY A 144 8.33 -20.62 9.56
CA GLY A 144 8.30 -21.33 8.27
C GLY A 144 9.30 -20.74 7.29
N GLU A 145 9.56 -21.45 6.21
CA GLU A 145 10.44 -21.00 5.13
C GLU A 145 9.87 -19.75 4.42
N PRO A 146 10.71 -18.98 3.73
CA PRO A 146 10.23 -17.89 2.87
C PRO A 146 9.22 -18.41 1.84
N GLY A 147 8.18 -17.63 1.54
CA GLY A 147 7.20 -17.98 0.52
C GLY A 147 6.11 -18.98 0.91
N VAL A 148 6.15 -19.58 2.12
CA VAL A 148 5.12 -20.54 2.57
C VAL A 148 3.78 -19.89 2.94
N GLY A 149 3.66 -18.56 2.86
CA GLY A 149 2.41 -17.83 3.11
C GLY A 149 2.21 -17.37 4.55
N LYS A 150 3.27 -17.00 5.28
CA LYS A 150 3.17 -16.44 6.63
C LYS A 150 2.33 -15.15 6.64
N SER A 151 2.59 -14.23 5.71
CA SER A 151 1.87 -12.96 5.58
C SER A 151 0.39 -13.20 5.19
N ALA A 152 0.10 -14.21 4.37
CA ALA A 152 -1.25 -14.61 4.02
C ALA A 152 -2.10 -15.02 5.24
N ILE A 153 -1.48 -15.57 6.30
CA ILE A 153 -2.19 -15.90 7.56
C ILE A 153 -2.71 -14.61 8.23
N ALA A 154 -1.92 -13.52 8.24
CA ALA A 154 -2.35 -12.24 8.80
C ALA A 154 -3.48 -11.61 7.97
N GLU A 155 -3.40 -11.69 6.65
CA GLU A 155 -4.45 -11.23 5.73
C GLU A 155 -5.74 -12.04 5.91
N GLY A 156 -5.62 -13.38 6.04
CA GLY A 156 -6.76 -14.27 6.31
C GLY A 156 -7.42 -14.00 7.67
N LEU A 157 -6.63 -13.65 8.66
CA LEU A 157 -7.19 -13.24 9.96
C LEU A 157 -7.94 -11.91 9.83
N ALA A 158 -7.43 -10.94 9.07
CA ALA A 158 -8.11 -9.68 8.80
C ALA A 158 -9.45 -9.89 8.08
N LEU A 159 -9.49 -10.76 7.05
CA LEU A 159 -10.73 -11.15 6.38
C LEU A 159 -11.74 -11.78 7.34
N ARG A 160 -11.30 -12.67 8.24
CA ARG A 160 -12.19 -13.31 9.24
C ARG A 160 -12.69 -12.33 10.30
N ILE A 161 -11.90 -11.32 10.69
CA ILE A 161 -12.34 -10.27 11.61
C ILE A 161 -13.49 -9.47 10.96
N VAL A 162 -13.31 -9.01 9.73
CA VAL A 162 -14.31 -8.25 8.97
C VAL A 162 -15.59 -9.09 8.78
N GLN A 163 -15.45 -10.38 8.47
CA GLN A 163 -16.57 -11.32 8.33
C GLN A 163 -17.17 -11.77 9.67
N ARG A 164 -16.62 -11.30 10.80
CA ARG A 164 -17.02 -11.72 12.17
C ARG A 164 -16.93 -13.23 12.42
N LYS A 165 -16.04 -13.92 11.72
CA LYS A 165 -15.75 -15.36 11.84
C LYS A 165 -14.59 -15.65 12.81
N VAL A 166 -14.50 -14.89 13.90
CA VAL A 166 -13.49 -15.00 14.95
C VAL A 166 -14.17 -14.87 16.32
N SER A 167 -13.37 -15.04 17.40
CA SER A 167 -13.86 -14.77 18.76
C SER A 167 -14.34 -13.32 18.91
N ARG A 168 -15.38 -13.08 19.72
CA ARG A 168 -15.93 -11.74 19.98
C ARG A 168 -14.90 -10.73 20.47
N ILE A 169 -13.85 -11.19 21.16
CA ILE A 169 -12.73 -10.36 21.64
C ILE A 169 -11.98 -9.69 20.49
N LEU A 170 -12.00 -10.29 19.29
CA LEU A 170 -11.29 -9.82 18.11
C LEU A 170 -12.16 -9.02 17.12
N PHE A 171 -13.47 -8.90 17.35
CA PHE A 171 -14.42 -8.27 16.39
C PHE A 171 -14.08 -6.83 15.99
N ASN A 172 -13.53 -6.06 16.92
CA ASN A 172 -13.21 -4.65 16.70
C ASN A 172 -11.71 -4.41 16.66
N LYS A 173 -10.91 -5.46 16.47
CA LYS A 173 -9.47 -5.34 16.37
C LYS A 173 -9.06 -4.98 14.94
N ARG A 174 -8.09 -4.11 14.85
CA ARG A 174 -7.48 -3.64 13.61
C ARG A 174 -6.11 -4.28 13.46
N ILE A 175 -5.87 -4.96 12.34
CA ILE A 175 -4.57 -5.55 12.03
C ILE A 175 -3.80 -4.60 11.13
N VAL A 176 -2.61 -4.22 11.58
CA VAL A 176 -1.68 -3.38 10.79
C VAL A 176 -0.39 -4.14 10.59
N SER A 177 0.00 -4.34 9.33
CA SER A 177 1.29 -4.90 8.97
C SER A 177 2.34 -3.80 8.97
N LEU A 178 3.36 -3.92 9.81
CA LEU A 178 4.46 -2.97 9.91
C LEU A 178 5.58 -3.36 8.95
N ASP A 179 6.01 -2.41 8.14
CA ASP A 179 7.17 -2.55 7.27
C ASP A 179 8.41 -1.98 7.97
N LEU A 180 9.26 -2.87 8.49
CA LEU A 180 10.49 -2.49 9.16
C LEU A 180 11.50 -1.83 8.21
N ALA A 181 11.51 -2.22 6.94
CA ALA A 181 12.39 -1.61 5.94
C ALA A 181 12.04 -0.13 5.73
N SER A 182 10.74 0.21 5.69
CA SER A 182 10.27 1.59 5.61
C SER A 182 10.63 2.43 6.84
N LEU A 183 10.68 1.82 8.02
CA LEU A 183 11.12 2.51 9.25
C LEU A 183 12.60 2.86 9.22
N VAL A 184 13.43 1.99 8.65
CA VAL A 184 14.88 2.20 8.52
C VAL A 184 15.21 3.11 7.33
N ALA A 185 14.40 3.08 6.27
CA ALA A 185 14.64 3.85 5.07
C ALA A 185 14.73 5.37 5.37
N GLY A 186 15.78 6.00 4.85
CA GLY A 186 16.03 7.44 5.03
C GLY A 186 16.54 7.84 6.43
N THR A 187 16.88 6.88 7.30
CA THR A 187 17.54 7.20 8.56
C THR A 187 19.05 7.19 8.35
N LYS A 188 19.69 8.36 8.46
CA LYS A 188 21.16 8.48 8.41
C LYS A 188 21.81 8.08 9.73
N TYR A 189 21.09 8.13 10.83
CA TYR A 189 21.57 7.86 12.19
C TYR A 189 20.65 6.88 12.92
N ARG A 190 21.23 5.99 13.71
CA ARG A 190 20.52 4.99 14.52
C ARG A 190 19.45 5.62 15.43
N GLY A 191 19.69 6.82 15.97
CA GLY A 191 18.74 7.51 16.83
C GLY A 191 17.41 7.85 16.15
N GLN A 192 17.41 8.15 14.85
CA GLN A 192 16.17 8.44 14.10
C GLN A 192 15.27 7.20 13.97
N PHE A 193 15.86 6.02 13.82
CA PHE A 193 15.09 4.77 13.85
C PHE A 193 14.48 4.51 15.23
N GLU A 194 15.27 4.72 16.30
CA GLU A 194 14.81 4.54 17.68
C GLU A 194 13.65 5.50 18.01
N GLU A 195 13.70 6.75 17.55
CA GLU A 195 12.60 7.72 17.71
C GLU A 195 11.33 7.29 16.97
N ARG A 196 11.45 6.86 15.71
CA ARG A 196 10.29 6.35 14.94
C ARG A 196 9.67 5.14 15.57
N MET A 197 10.49 4.17 15.99
CA MET A 197 10.02 2.97 16.69
C MET A 197 9.32 3.32 18.00
N LYS A 198 9.88 4.24 18.79
CA LYS A 198 9.26 4.72 20.03
C LYS A 198 7.91 5.39 19.77
N ALA A 199 7.79 6.18 18.71
CA ALA A 199 6.53 6.80 18.32
C ALA A 199 5.47 5.77 17.93
N VAL A 200 5.83 4.73 17.15
CA VAL A 200 4.95 3.60 16.82
C VAL A 200 4.48 2.87 18.08
N MET A 201 5.41 2.57 19.01
CA MET A 201 5.07 1.90 20.26
C MET A 201 4.11 2.72 21.12
N GLN A 202 4.30 4.03 21.22
CA GLN A 202 3.40 4.93 21.95
C GLN A 202 2.00 5.00 21.34
N GLU A 203 1.89 4.93 20.01
CA GLU A 203 0.58 4.86 19.35
C GLU A 203 -0.14 3.54 19.64
N ILE A 204 0.58 2.42 19.65
CA ILE A 204 0.01 1.10 19.96
C ILE A 204 -0.45 1.04 21.42
N GLU A 205 0.33 1.57 22.36
CA GLU A 205 -0.05 1.64 23.78
C GLU A 205 -1.35 2.44 24.01
N LYS A 206 -1.53 3.53 23.27
CA LYS A 206 -2.75 4.35 23.34
C LYS A 206 -3.95 3.71 22.64
N ASN A 207 -3.74 2.74 21.75
CA ASN A 207 -4.77 2.10 20.95
C ASN A 207 -4.76 0.58 21.14
N PRO A 208 -5.32 0.04 22.23
CA PRO A 208 -5.27 -1.39 22.56
C PRO A 208 -6.04 -2.30 21.58
N ASP A 209 -6.74 -1.69 20.62
CA ASP A 209 -7.48 -2.42 19.60
C ASP A 209 -6.64 -2.74 18.35
N ILE A 210 -5.36 -2.38 18.36
CA ILE A 210 -4.43 -2.68 17.27
C ILE A 210 -3.73 -4.01 17.53
N ILE A 211 -3.70 -4.85 16.50
CA ILE A 211 -2.85 -6.03 16.40
C ILE A 211 -1.77 -5.69 15.39
N LEU A 212 -0.52 -5.64 15.85
CA LEU A 212 0.61 -5.39 14.97
C LEU A 212 1.11 -6.71 14.39
N PHE A 213 1.21 -6.79 13.08
CA PHE A 213 1.89 -7.85 12.38
C PHE A 213 3.25 -7.34 11.89
N ILE A 214 4.32 -7.98 12.33
CA ILE A 214 5.69 -7.65 11.93
C ILE A 214 6.14 -8.74 10.97
N ASP A 215 6.36 -8.35 9.71
CA ASP A 215 6.93 -9.21 8.68
C ASP A 215 8.39 -8.83 8.49
N GLU A 216 9.25 -9.80 8.35
CA GLU A 216 10.73 -9.80 8.24
C GLU A 216 11.46 -8.45 8.26
#